data_9d1d752add9e5a661095edfedefcc98b
#
_entry.id   9d1d752add9e5a661095edfedefcc98b
#
_cell.length_a   1.000
_cell.length_b   1.000
_cell.length_c   1.000
_cell.angle_alpha   90.00
_cell.angle_beta   90.00
_cell.angle_gamma   90.00
#
_symmetry.space_group_name_H-M   'P 1'
#
loop_
_entity.id
_entity.type
_entity.pdbx_description
1 polymer ?
#
loop_
_entity_poly.entity_id
_entity_poly.type
_entity_poly.pdbx_seq_one_letter_code
_entity_poly.pdbx_strand_id
1 'polypeptide(L)'
;FESGYANLLVDTQDESYQVRISKKDEALVAISKVNLARDLSHDRQKMRMLPENNQVFKALELSDILGRIKPSKMDKYKQVDEFLRLISQTLDTDLSKQDEISVVDLGCGHAYLTFAVQEFLTDKYQKVSILGIDERVDSKEHNEKVAAKLKVDAKFIAAKIADTPNQKVDIAIALHACDTATDDALYWAVKNKAKVVMVAPCCMHELQTQVKDAPEPWGLLTKYGLVKERLVDLMTDSLRAQILKLLGYRVDIVEFIGGEHTARNILIRAVFTGAKPSQIEITRYEELLKQWQIKPYLAKLLADELKAAANL
;
A
#
# COMPACT_ATOMS: atom_id res chain seq x y z
N PHE A 1 -24.38 24.15 -17.86
CA PHE A 1 -25.24 23.51 -16.83
C PHE A 1 -26.34 22.61 -17.45
N GLU A 2 -26.62 22.72 -18.74
CA GLU A 2 -27.54 21.82 -19.46
C GLU A 2 -27.16 20.31 -19.36
N SER A 3 -25.93 20.04 -19.06
CA SER A 3 -25.38 18.67 -18.85
C SER A 3 -25.55 18.11 -17.44
N GLY A 4 -26.30 18.79 -16.54
CA GLY A 4 -26.60 18.31 -15.18
C GLY A 4 -25.54 18.59 -14.12
N TYR A 5 -24.46 19.32 -14.44
CA TYR A 5 -23.46 19.73 -13.44
C TYR A 5 -23.96 20.93 -12.62
N ALA A 6 -23.84 20.84 -11.28
CA ALA A 6 -24.26 21.89 -10.36
C ALA A 6 -23.11 22.82 -9.91
N ASN A 7 -21.87 22.51 -10.29
CA ASN A 7 -20.68 23.30 -9.95
C ASN A 7 -19.79 23.46 -11.16
N LEU A 8 -19.22 24.65 -11.33
CA LEU A 8 -18.23 24.98 -12.35
C LEU A 8 -17.10 25.76 -11.69
N LEU A 9 -15.86 25.37 -11.97
CA LEU A 9 -14.67 26.11 -11.57
C LEU A 9 -13.97 26.59 -12.85
N VAL A 10 -13.76 27.91 -12.95
CA VAL A 10 -13.04 28.53 -14.06
C VAL A 10 -11.89 29.33 -13.48
N ASP A 11 -10.67 28.90 -13.80
CA ASP A 11 -9.46 29.63 -13.40
C ASP A 11 -8.94 30.44 -14.59
N THR A 12 -8.73 31.73 -14.37
CA THR A 12 -7.99 32.62 -15.26
C THR A 12 -6.57 32.85 -14.77
N GLN A 13 -5.79 33.72 -15.39
CA GLN A 13 -4.43 34.04 -14.93
C GLN A 13 -4.43 34.69 -13.55
N ASP A 14 -5.45 35.50 -13.22
CA ASP A 14 -5.48 36.35 -12.03
C ASP A 14 -6.59 35.98 -11.05
N GLU A 15 -7.65 35.29 -11.49
CA GLU A 15 -8.85 35.02 -10.72
C GLU A 15 -9.39 33.60 -10.93
N SER A 16 -9.98 33.05 -9.87
CA SER A 16 -10.75 31.79 -9.90
C SER A 16 -12.21 32.08 -9.65
N TYR A 17 -13.06 31.63 -10.55
CA TYR A 17 -14.51 31.76 -10.50
C TYR A 17 -15.12 30.42 -10.14
N GLN A 18 -15.71 30.33 -8.97
CA GLN A 18 -16.50 29.18 -8.56
C GLN A 18 -17.98 29.49 -8.73
N VAL A 19 -18.61 28.83 -9.69
CA VAL A 19 -20.06 28.96 -9.93
C VAL A 19 -20.76 27.73 -9.41
N ARG A 20 -21.76 27.94 -8.54
CA ARG A 20 -22.60 26.90 -7.98
C ARG A 20 -24.06 27.21 -8.22
N ILE A 21 -24.83 26.24 -8.70
CA ILE A 21 -26.28 26.37 -8.82
C ILE A 21 -26.93 25.99 -7.49
N SER A 22 -27.73 26.91 -6.93
CA SER A 22 -28.49 26.69 -5.69
C SER A 22 -29.70 25.77 -5.96
N LYS A 23 -30.32 25.25 -4.89
CA LYS A 23 -31.57 24.48 -4.99
C LYS A 23 -32.76 25.29 -5.56
N LYS A 24 -32.60 26.60 -5.72
CA LYS A 24 -33.59 27.50 -6.31
C LYS A 24 -33.24 27.91 -7.74
N ASP A 25 -32.36 27.17 -8.40
CA ASP A 25 -31.84 27.46 -9.75
C ASP A 25 -31.16 28.83 -9.90
N GLU A 26 -30.65 29.41 -8.81
CA GLU A 26 -29.87 30.63 -8.83
C GLU A 26 -28.38 30.33 -8.89
N ALA A 27 -27.65 31.05 -9.76
CA ALA A 27 -26.19 30.91 -9.82
C ALA A 27 -25.52 31.75 -8.73
N LEU A 28 -24.80 31.08 -7.85
CA LEU A 28 -23.94 31.70 -6.85
C LEU A 28 -22.50 31.71 -7.41
N VAL A 29 -21.92 32.91 -7.54
CA VAL A 29 -20.56 33.09 -8.07
C VAL A 29 -19.67 33.61 -6.95
N ALA A 30 -18.62 32.86 -6.63
CA ALA A 30 -17.54 33.29 -5.75
C ALA A 30 -16.28 33.55 -6.60
N ILE A 31 -15.68 34.73 -6.42
CA ILE A 31 -14.45 35.12 -7.10
C ILE A 31 -13.35 35.21 -6.06
N SER A 32 -12.22 34.55 -6.32
CA SER A 32 -11.01 34.63 -5.50
C SER A 32 -9.80 34.98 -6.36
N LYS A 33 -8.89 35.80 -5.84
CA LYS A 33 -7.61 36.05 -6.51
C LYS A 33 -6.77 34.81 -6.47
N VAL A 34 -6.31 34.36 -7.63
CA VAL A 34 -5.38 33.25 -7.77
C VAL A 34 -3.96 33.82 -7.83
N ASN A 35 -3.20 33.66 -6.77
CA ASN A 35 -1.78 34.03 -6.73
C ASN A 35 -0.92 32.81 -7.13
N LEU A 36 -1.29 32.14 -8.19
CA LEU A 36 -0.56 31.00 -8.72
C LEU A 36 0.08 31.41 -10.06
N ALA A 37 1.37 31.71 -10.04
CA ALA A 37 2.19 31.55 -11.24
C ALA A 37 2.10 30.06 -11.61
N ARG A 38 1.07 29.68 -12.42
CA ARG A 38 0.98 28.34 -12.98
C ARG A 38 2.14 28.19 -13.93
N ASP A 39 3.11 27.38 -13.53
CA ASP A 39 4.12 26.87 -14.44
C ASP A 39 3.39 25.98 -15.47
N LEU A 40 3.13 26.53 -16.66
CA LEU A 40 2.49 25.85 -17.78
C LEU A 40 3.49 25.05 -18.62
N SER A 41 4.71 24.87 -18.14
CA SER A 41 5.68 24.00 -18.80
C SER A 41 5.14 22.57 -18.85
N HIS A 42 5.10 22.02 -20.08
CA HIS A 42 4.69 20.63 -20.32
C HIS A 42 5.64 19.62 -19.66
N ASP A 43 6.78 20.06 -19.15
CA ASP A 43 7.84 19.26 -18.56
C ASP A 43 7.97 19.54 -17.04
N ARG A 44 6.87 19.39 -16.30
CA ARG A 44 6.95 19.38 -14.84
C ARG A 44 7.79 18.19 -14.42
N GLN A 45 9.05 18.45 -14.11
CA GLN A 45 9.85 17.46 -13.40
C GLN A 45 9.15 17.17 -12.07
N LYS A 46 8.53 15.98 -11.95
CA LYS A 46 7.98 15.51 -10.68
C LYS A 46 9.11 15.57 -9.65
N MET A 47 8.96 16.39 -8.61
CA MET A 47 9.89 16.34 -7.48
C MET A 47 9.93 14.91 -6.96
N ARG A 48 11.10 14.28 -7.04
CA ARG A 48 11.32 12.93 -6.58
C ARG A 48 11.57 12.92 -5.07
N MET A 49 11.09 11.87 -4.39
CA MET A 49 11.27 11.73 -2.93
C MET A 49 12.73 11.50 -2.56
N LEU A 50 13.48 10.79 -3.41
CA LEU A 50 14.92 10.65 -3.35
C LEU A 50 15.51 11.01 -4.72
N PRO A 51 16.57 11.84 -4.82
CA PRO A 51 17.18 12.18 -6.09
C PRO A 51 17.92 10.97 -6.71
N GLU A 52 18.05 10.95 -8.03
CA GLU A 52 18.67 9.82 -8.76
C GLU A 52 20.11 9.51 -8.30
N ASN A 53 20.86 10.53 -7.91
CA ASN A 53 22.24 10.42 -7.44
C ASN A 53 22.36 10.00 -5.96
N ASN A 54 21.24 9.67 -5.30
CA ASN A 54 21.28 9.22 -3.92
C ASN A 54 22.16 7.96 -3.77
N GLN A 55 22.91 7.90 -2.69
CA GLN A 55 23.87 6.82 -2.39
C GLN A 55 23.22 5.43 -2.34
N VAL A 56 21.93 5.36 -1.94
CA VAL A 56 21.16 4.11 -1.90
C VAL A 56 21.06 3.51 -3.30
N PHE A 57 20.73 4.30 -4.33
CA PHE A 57 20.61 3.79 -5.71
C PHE A 57 21.95 3.34 -6.29
N LYS A 58 23.04 3.99 -5.87
CA LYS A 58 24.40 3.56 -6.25
C LYS A 58 24.78 2.26 -5.55
N ALA A 59 24.46 2.10 -4.27
CA ALA A 59 24.76 0.90 -3.51
C ALA A 59 23.99 -0.32 -4.03
N LEU A 60 22.73 -0.11 -4.47
CA LEU A 60 21.84 -1.10 -5.07
C LEU A 60 22.07 -1.32 -6.58
N GLU A 61 23.07 -0.66 -7.16
CA GLU A 61 23.41 -0.73 -8.60
C GLU A 61 22.24 -0.31 -9.54
N LEU A 62 21.33 0.52 -9.02
CA LEU A 62 20.25 1.10 -9.83
C LEU A 62 20.73 2.30 -10.64
N SER A 63 21.72 3.06 -10.15
CA SER A 63 22.35 4.17 -10.86
C SER A 63 23.71 3.81 -11.46
N ASP A 64 24.13 4.61 -12.43
CA ASP A 64 25.47 4.55 -13.03
C ASP A 64 26.51 5.29 -12.16
N ILE A 65 27.77 5.35 -12.63
CA ILE A 65 28.87 6.04 -11.93
C ILE A 65 28.67 7.56 -11.84
N LEU A 66 27.84 8.12 -12.72
CA LEU A 66 27.48 9.56 -12.75
C LEU A 66 26.26 9.85 -11.88
N GLY A 67 25.67 8.85 -11.21
CA GLY A 67 24.50 9.00 -10.37
C GLY A 67 23.17 9.07 -11.15
N ARG A 68 23.13 8.70 -12.42
CA ARG A 68 21.90 8.64 -13.23
C ARG A 68 21.30 7.24 -13.16
N ILE A 69 20.00 7.15 -13.02
CA ILE A 69 19.31 5.84 -13.01
C ILE A 69 19.49 5.14 -14.36
N LYS A 70 19.92 3.88 -14.32
CA LYS A 70 20.07 3.06 -15.51
C LYS A 70 18.70 2.88 -16.19
N PRO A 71 18.57 2.99 -17.54
CA PRO A 71 17.30 2.84 -18.22
C PRO A 71 16.54 1.57 -17.86
N SER A 72 17.24 0.43 -17.71
CA SER A 72 16.66 -0.86 -17.29
C SER A 72 16.19 -0.91 -15.82
N LYS A 73 16.46 0.13 -15.04
CA LYS A 73 16.08 0.24 -13.61
C LYS A 73 15.11 1.39 -13.35
N MET A 74 14.71 2.12 -14.39
CA MET A 74 13.82 3.28 -14.26
C MET A 74 12.47 2.92 -13.61
N ASP A 75 11.92 1.75 -13.92
CA ASP A 75 10.63 1.31 -13.33
C ASP A 75 10.75 1.03 -11.85
N LYS A 76 11.86 0.43 -11.41
CA LYS A 76 12.14 0.27 -9.96
C LYS A 76 12.29 1.61 -9.26
N TYR A 77 12.92 2.59 -9.89
CA TYR A 77 13.05 3.94 -9.35
C TYR A 77 11.70 4.64 -9.22
N LYS A 78 10.85 4.55 -10.25
CA LYS A 78 9.47 5.08 -10.19
C LYS A 78 8.65 4.42 -9.08
N GLN A 79 8.80 3.09 -8.92
CA GLN A 79 8.14 2.32 -7.86
C GLN A 79 8.57 2.79 -6.47
N VAL A 80 9.88 3.01 -6.27
CA VAL A 80 10.40 3.58 -5.01
C VAL A 80 9.80 4.95 -4.74
N ASP A 81 9.80 5.86 -5.73
CA ASP A 81 9.28 7.22 -5.58
C ASP A 81 7.80 7.21 -5.16
N GLU A 82 6.97 6.40 -5.82
CA GLU A 82 5.54 6.31 -5.50
C GLU A 82 5.32 5.72 -4.11
N PHE A 83 6.08 4.66 -3.75
CA PHE A 83 5.97 4.06 -2.43
C PHE A 83 6.35 5.04 -1.32
N LEU A 84 7.43 5.79 -1.50
CA LEU A 84 7.86 6.80 -0.53
C LEU A 84 6.83 7.94 -0.38
N ARG A 85 6.12 8.31 -1.46
CA ARG A 85 5.01 9.28 -1.39
C ARG A 85 3.87 8.76 -0.52
N LEU A 86 3.49 7.50 -0.69
CA LEU A 86 2.44 6.86 0.12
C LEU A 86 2.85 6.77 1.59
N ILE A 87 4.10 6.42 1.88
CA ILE A 87 4.65 6.45 3.25
C ILE A 87 4.59 7.87 3.80
N SER A 88 5.10 8.88 3.07
CA SER A 88 5.13 10.27 3.55
C SER A 88 3.74 10.76 3.97
N GLN A 89 2.73 10.55 3.11
CA GLN A 89 1.36 10.92 3.43
C GLN A 89 0.82 10.26 4.71
N THR A 90 1.24 9.02 4.96
CA THR A 90 0.82 8.26 6.14
C THR A 90 1.53 8.75 7.40
N LEU A 91 2.83 9.05 7.31
CA LEU A 91 3.63 9.53 8.43
C LEU A 91 3.17 10.89 8.93
N ASP A 92 2.89 11.80 8.01
CA ASP A 92 2.52 13.19 8.34
C ASP A 92 1.21 13.26 9.14
N THR A 93 0.34 12.26 8.98
CA THR A 93 -0.94 12.19 9.71
C THR A 93 -0.87 11.37 11.00
N ASP A 94 -0.18 10.25 10.99
CA ASP A 94 -0.36 9.19 11.99
C ASP A 94 0.89 8.91 12.86
N LEU A 95 2.10 9.25 12.42
CA LEU A 95 3.36 8.93 13.10
C LEU A 95 4.30 10.13 13.35
N SER A 96 3.87 11.35 13.12
CA SER A 96 4.71 12.57 13.11
C SER A 96 5.31 12.97 14.46
N LYS A 97 4.91 12.36 15.57
CA LYS A 97 5.25 12.82 16.94
C LYS A 97 6.25 11.94 17.69
N GLN A 98 6.91 11.01 17.02
CA GLN A 98 7.87 10.10 17.66
C GLN A 98 9.29 10.35 17.13
N ASP A 99 10.31 10.15 17.99
CA ASP A 99 11.72 10.33 17.64
C ASP A 99 12.32 9.09 16.98
N GLU A 100 11.78 7.91 17.29
CA GLU A 100 12.25 6.63 16.79
C GLU A 100 11.15 5.95 15.96
N ILE A 101 11.55 5.26 14.90
CA ILE A 101 10.63 4.49 14.07
C ILE A 101 11.21 3.10 13.76
N SER A 102 10.34 2.09 13.80
CA SER A 102 10.68 0.71 13.47
C SER A 102 9.89 0.22 12.25
N VAL A 103 10.62 -0.38 11.30
CA VAL A 103 10.06 -0.92 10.06
C VAL A 103 10.42 -2.39 9.92
N VAL A 104 9.45 -3.22 9.55
CA VAL A 104 9.68 -4.62 9.18
C VAL A 104 9.19 -4.81 7.75
N ASP A 105 10.07 -5.34 6.90
CA ASP A 105 9.77 -5.68 5.50
C ASP A 105 9.73 -7.20 5.35
N LEU A 106 8.53 -7.71 5.15
CA LEU A 106 8.21 -9.14 5.07
C LEU A 106 8.20 -9.61 3.62
N GLY A 107 9.17 -10.42 3.24
CA GLY A 107 9.44 -10.80 1.85
C GLY A 107 10.26 -9.74 1.12
N CYS A 108 11.28 -9.18 1.79
CA CYS A 108 12.03 -8.01 1.29
C CYS A 108 12.85 -8.26 0.00
N GLY A 109 13.10 -9.50 -0.36
CA GLY A 109 13.94 -9.85 -1.49
C GLY A 109 15.32 -9.19 -1.41
N HIS A 110 15.75 -8.53 -2.49
CA HIS A 110 17.00 -7.73 -2.52
C HIS A 110 16.84 -6.33 -1.89
N ALA A 111 15.80 -6.10 -1.12
CA ALA A 111 15.58 -4.98 -0.20
C ALA A 111 15.75 -3.57 -0.80
N TYR A 112 15.55 -3.39 -2.12
CA TYR A 112 15.73 -2.06 -2.73
C TYR A 112 14.72 -1.03 -2.20
N LEU A 113 13.48 -1.44 -1.92
CA LEU A 113 12.48 -0.59 -1.28
C LEU A 113 12.80 -0.37 0.20
N THR A 114 13.23 -1.40 0.90
CA THR A 114 13.63 -1.36 2.31
C THR A 114 14.71 -0.32 2.55
N PHE A 115 15.79 -0.31 1.73
CA PHE A 115 16.87 0.67 1.84
C PHE A 115 16.43 2.10 1.46
N ALA A 116 15.54 2.22 0.46
CA ALA A 116 14.99 3.54 0.11
C ALA A 116 14.10 4.10 1.23
N VAL A 117 13.32 3.25 1.90
CA VAL A 117 12.53 3.63 3.08
C VAL A 117 13.44 4.03 4.23
N GLN A 118 14.49 3.27 4.50
CA GLN A 118 15.49 3.63 5.50
C GLN A 118 16.06 5.04 5.27
N GLU A 119 16.56 5.29 4.08
CA GLU A 119 17.14 6.59 3.71
C GLU A 119 16.13 7.73 3.90
N PHE A 120 14.93 7.55 3.39
CA PHE A 120 13.86 8.54 3.51
C PHE A 120 13.44 8.83 4.95
N LEU A 121 13.42 7.81 5.81
CA LEU A 121 13.05 7.96 7.20
C LEU A 121 14.16 8.59 8.05
N THR A 122 15.42 8.38 7.70
CA THR A 122 16.58 8.94 8.43
C THR A 122 16.58 10.46 8.43
N ASP A 123 16.01 11.10 7.39
CA ASP A 123 15.83 12.55 7.35
C ASP A 123 14.72 13.07 8.28
N LYS A 124 13.85 12.19 8.76
CA LYS A 124 12.65 12.55 9.54
C LYS A 124 12.70 12.11 11.00
N TYR A 125 13.45 11.06 11.31
CA TYR A 125 13.51 10.44 12.65
C TYR A 125 14.95 10.34 13.15
N GLN A 126 15.14 10.53 14.45
CA GLN A 126 16.47 10.44 15.07
C GLN A 126 17.04 9.03 15.02
N LYS A 127 16.16 8.02 15.08
CA LYS A 127 16.54 6.62 14.99
C LYS A 127 15.56 5.82 14.15
N VAL A 128 16.10 5.13 13.17
CA VAL A 128 15.37 4.25 12.27
C VAL A 128 15.91 2.83 12.42
N SER A 129 15.06 1.89 12.82
CA SER A 129 15.41 0.46 12.91
C SER A 129 14.69 -0.30 11.82
N ILE A 130 15.44 -1.09 11.06
CA ILE A 130 14.88 -1.90 9.97
C ILE A 130 15.20 -3.36 10.18
N LEU A 131 14.17 -4.20 9.97
CA LEU A 131 14.30 -5.64 9.86
C LEU A 131 13.70 -6.10 8.53
N GLY A 132 14.54 -6.69 7.67
CA GLY A 132 14.09 -7.37 6.44
C GLY A 132 14.02 -8.88 6.64
N ILE A 133 12.94 -9.49 6.18
CA ILE A 133 12.71 -10.94 6.22
C ILE A 133 12.56 -11.45 4.78
N ASP A 134 13.31 -12.46 4.42
CA ASP A 134 13.15 -13.20 3.16
C ASP A 134 13.57 -14.66 3.39
N GLU A 135 12.93 -15.63 2.76
CA GLU A 135 13.27 -17.05 2.96
C GLU A 135 14.62 -17.44 2.34
N ARG A 136 15.13 -16.64 1.41
CA ARG A 136 16.36 -16.93 0.66
C ARG A 136 17.59 -16.41 1.39
N VAL A 137 18.52 -17.32 1.64
CA VAL A 137 19.80 -17.00 2.28
C VAL A 137 20.66 -16.05 1.45
N ASP A 138 20.66 -16.20 0.12
CA ASP A 138 21.41 -15.31 -0.80
C ASP A 138 20.89 -13.86 -0.75
N SER A 139 19.58 -13.67 -0.57
CA SER A 139 18.98 -12.34 -0.35
C SER A 139 19.48 -11.71 0.95
N LYS A 140 19.52 -12.47 2.04
CA LYS A 140 20.05 -12.01 3.32
C LYS A 140 21.50 -11.56 3.19
N GLU A 141 22.37 -12.42 2.64
CA GLU A 141 23.81 -12.11 2.47
C GLU A 141 24.05 -10.89 1.56
N HIS A 142 23.27 -10.76 0.49
CA HIS A 142 23.31 -9.59 -0.38
C HIS A 142 22.94 -8.33 0.40
N ASN A 143 21.85 -8.36 1.13
CA ASN A 143 21.31 -7.21 1.85
C ASN A 143 22.25 -6.78 3.01
N GLU A 144 22.87 -7.73 3.71
CA GLU A 144 23.87 -7.43 4.75
C GLU A 144 25.10 -6.70 4.16
N LYS A 145 25.57 -7.10 2.97
CA LYS A 145 26.65 -6.41 2.25
C LYS A 145 26.26 -4.97 1.86
N VAL A 146 25.02 -4.78 1.38
CA VAL A 146 24.50 -3.44 1.04
C VAL A 146 24.37 -2.58 2.29
N ALA A 147 23.83 -3.11 3.39
CA ALA A 147 23.71 -2.41 4.66
C ALA A 147 25.07 -1.94 5.20
N ALA A 148 26.08 -2.81 5.15
CA ALA A 148 27.44 -2.48 5.55
C ALA A 148 28.05 -1.36 4.66
N LYS A 149 27.81 -1.41 3.33
CA LYS A 149 28.27 -0.39 2.38
C LYS A 149 27.61 0.96 2.64
N LEU A 150 26.32 0.97 2.99
CA LEU A 150 25.55 2.17 3.32
C LEU A 150 25.78 2.66 4.76
N LYS A 151 26.37 1.81 5.63
CA LYS A 151 26.56 2.08 7.08
C LYS A 151 25.24 2.34 7.80
N VAL A 152 24.19 1.59 7.45
CA VAL A 152 22.85 1.72 8.04
C VAL A 152 22.56 0.59 9.04
N ASP A 153 21.76 0.89 10.08
CA ASP A 153 21.30 -0.09 11.06
C ASP A 153 20.09 -0.86 10.50
N ALA A 154 20.37 -1.79 9.60
CA ALA A 154 19.38 -2.70 9.02
C ALA A 154 19.80 -4.14 9.26
N LYS A 155 18.88 -4.94 9.78
CA LYS A 155 19.07 -6.38 10.05
C LYS A 155 18.29 -7.20 9.05
N PHE A 156 18.85 -8.35 8.65
CA PHE A 156 18.18 -9.25 7.71
C PHE A 156 18.17 -10.69 8.26
N ILE A 157 17.04 -11.36 8.14
CA ILE A 157 16.84 -12.74 8.60
C ILE A 157 16.37 -13.57 7.42
N ALA A 158 17.02 -14.73 7.22
CA ALA A 158 16.56 -15.73 6.28
C ALA A 158 15.53 -16.64 6.98
N ALA A 159 14.24 -16.35 6.76
CA ALA A 159 13.13 -17.09 7.36
C ALA A 159 11.86 -16.94 6.51
N LYS A 160 10.92 -17.86 6.66
CA LYS A 160 9.56 -17.66 6.16
C LYS A 160 8.86 -16.58 6.98
N ILE A 161 7.91 -15.89 6.36
CA ILE A 161 7.13 -14.83 7.03
C ILE A 161 6.41 -15.39 8.26
N ALA A 162 5.83 -16.59 8.16
CA ALA A 162 5.13 -17.24 9.25
C ALA A 162 6.03 -17.55 10.47
N ASP A 163 7.34 -17.71 10.27
CA ASP A 163 8.33 -18.02 11.32
C ASP A 163 9.02 -16.73 11.84
N THR A 164 8.59 -15.55 11.41
CA THR A 164 9.17 -14.27 11.82
C THR A 164 8.95 -14.03 13.31
N PRO A 165 10.01 -13.72 14.09
CA PRO A 165 9.87 -13.44 15.52
C PRO A 165 8.94 -12.25 15.79
N ASN A 166 8.15 -12.33 16.86
CA ASN A 166 7.32 -11.24 17.31
C ASN A 166 8.19 -10.08 17.84
N GLN A 167 7.87 -8.87 17.42
CA GLN A 167 8.53 -7.66 17.92
C GLN A 167 7.63 -6.43 17.74
N LYS A 168 7.88 -5.40 18.54
CA LYS A 168 7.20 -4.12 18.36
C LYS A 168 7.60 -3.52 17.01
N VAL A 169 6.62 -3.04 16.26
CA VAL A 169 6.80 -2.45 14.94
C VAL A 169 5.85 -1.27 14.73
N ASP A 170 6.34 -0.22 14.11
CA ASP A 170 5.50 0.92 13.71
C ASP A 170 4.95 0.70 12.29
N ILE A 171 5.80 0.27 11.36
CA ILE A 171 5.42 0.04 9.96
C ILE A 171 5.77 -1.39 9.55
N ALA A 172 4.78 -2.14 9.10
CA ALA A 172 4.95 -3.42 8.43
C ALA A 172 4.74 -3.25 6.92
N ILE A 173 5.69 -3.73 6.13
CA ILE A 173 5.69 -3.67 4.66
C ILE A 173 5.72 -5.11 4.13
N ALA A 174 4.97 -5.39 3.04
CA ALA A 174 5.09 -6.62 2.28
C ALA A 174 4.71 -6.36 0.82
N LEU A 175 5.71 -6.10 -0.04
CA LEU A 175 5.48 -5.74 -1.44
C LEU A 175 5.74 -6.89 -2.42
N HIS A 176 6.37 -7.96 -1.97
CA HIS A 176 6.75 -9.11 -2.80
C HIS A 176 6.34 -10.45 -2.17
N ALA A 177 5.42 -10.43 -1.21
CA ALA A 177 4.83 -11.64 -0.65
C ALA A 177 3.68 -12.11 -1.56
N CYS A 178 3.84 -13.28 -2.17
CA CYS A 178 2.85 -13.84 -3.10
C CYS A 178 1.83 -14.71 -2.38
N ASP A 179 0.58 -14.69 -2.88
CA ASP A 179 -0.54 -15.53 -2.43
C ASP A 179 -0.74 -15.49 -0.89
N THR A 180 -0.72 -16.63 -0.22
CA THR A 180 -0.90 -16.74 1.23
C THR A 180 0.22 -16.10 2.03
N ALA A 181 1.41 -15.89 1.48
CA ALA A 181 2.48 -15.15 2.16
C ALA A 181 2.09 -13.67 2.43
N THR A 182 1.20 -13.09 1.61
CA THR A 182 0.58 -11.80 1.92
C THR A 182 -0.28 -11.87 3.18
N ASP A 183 -1.04 -12.96 3.33
CA ASP A 183 -1.91 -13.18 4.49
C ASP A 183 -1.08 -13.45 5.75
N ASP A 184 0.04 -14.19 5.63
CA ASP A 184 1.00 -14.38 6.72
C ASP A 184 1.62 -13.05 7.15
N ALA A 185 1.92 -12.15 6.20
CA ALA A 185 2.43 -10.81 6.51
C ALA A 185 1.40 -9.94 7.23
N LEU A 186 0.14 -9.97 6.77
CA LEU A 186 -0.97 -9.27 7.43
C LEU A 186 -1.24 -9.84 8.83
N TYR A 187 -1.23 -11.17 8.97
CA TYR A 187 -1.35 -11.83 10.26
C TYR A 187 -0.24 -11.38 11.22
N TRP A 188 1.02 -11.46 10.77
CA TRP A 188 2.17 -11.03 11.57
C TRP A 188 2.03 -9.55 11.99
N ALA A 189 1.66 -8.67 11.06
CA ALA A 189 1.48 -7.25 11.34
C ALA A 189 0.40 -6.98 12.40
N VAL A 190 -0.75 -7.67 12.31
CA VAL A 190 -1.84 -7.57 13.29
C VAL A 190 -1.41 -8.09 14.66
N LYS A 191 -0.76 -9.27 14.72
CA LYS A 191 -0.27 -9.87 15.99
C LYS A 191 0.75 -8.98 16.68
N ASN A 192 1.58 -8.29 15.93
CA ASN A 192 2.61 -7.38 16.47
C ASN A 192 2.10 -5.93 16.63
N LYS A 193 0.80 -5.70 16.41
CA LYS A 193 0.13 -4.40 16.58
C LYS A 193 0.81 -3.28 15.77
N ALA A 194 1.18 -3.60 14.52
CA ALA A 194 1.75 -2.62 13.62
C ALA A 194 0.81 -1.41 13.48
N LYS A 195 1.33 -0.20 13.64
CA LYS A 195 0.55 1.02 13.51
C LYS A 195 0.15 1.27 12.06
N VAL A 196 1.07 0.98 11.14
CA VAL A 196 0.88 1.11 9.70
C VAL A 196 1.22 -0.21 9.03
N VAL A 197 0.37 -0.65 8.11
CA VAL A 197 0.57 -1.85 7.30
C VAL A 197 0.43 -1.45 5.83
N MET A 198 1.41 -1.81 5.01
CA MET A 198 1.44 -1.51 3.59
C MET A 198 1.80 -2.77 2.81
N VAL A 199 0.82 -3.37 2.14
CA VAL A 199 1.02 -4.61 1.37
C VAL A 199 0.57 -4.44 -0.07
N ALA A 200 1.38 -4.94 -1.02
CA ALA A 200 1.04 -4.96 -2.44
C ALA A 200 0.96 -6.42 -2.93
N PRO A 201 -0.22 -7.02 -2.92
CA PRO A 201 -0.42 -8.39 -3.38
C PRO A 201 -0.17 -8.50 -4.88
N CYS A 202 0.60 -9.50 -5.31
CA CYS A 202 0.90 -9.71 -6.73
C CYS A 202 0.25 -10.97 -7.32
N CYS A 203 -0.07 -11.96 -6.50
CA CYS A 203 -0.68 -13.22 -6.90
C CYS A 203 -1.74 -13.62 -5.87
N MET A 204 -2.86 -14.22 -6.30
CA MET A 204 -3.95 -14.67 -5.46
C MET A 204 -4.50 -16.00 -6.01
N HIS A 205 -4.06 -17.12 -5.46
CA HIS A 205 -4.52 -18.43 -5.91
C HIS A 205 -5.40 -19.13 -4.85
N GLU A 206 -5.18 -18.83 -3.58
CA GLU A 206 -5.88 -19.51 -2.48
C GLU A 206 -7.41 -19.41 -2.62
N LEU A 207 -7.95 -18.19 -2.75
CA LEU A 207 -9.39 -18.00 -2.87
C LEU A 207 -9.95 -18.51 -4.21
N GLN A 208 -9.16 -18.46 -5.29
CA GLN A 208 -9.54 -18.99 -6.60
C GLN A 208 -9.85 -20.49 -6.56
N THR A 209 -9.13 -21.24 -5.71
CA THR A 209 -9.38 -22.68 -5.55
C THR A 209 -10.71 -22.99 -4.85
N GLN A 210 -11.21 -22.06 -4.05
CA GLN A 210 -12.46 -22.20 -3.32
C GLN A 210 -13.68 -21.82 -4.17
N VAL A 211 -13.57 -20.82 -5.04
CA VAL A 211 -14.67 -20.36 -5.90
C VAL A 211 -14.82 -21.30 -7.10
N LYS A 212 -15.61 -22.37 -6.91
CA LYS A 212 -15.94 -23.31 -8.00
C LYS A 212 -17.07 -22.75 -8.86
N ASP A 213 -18.19 -22.47 -8.24
CA ASP A 213 -19.39 -21.90 -8.86
C ASP A 213 -19.71 -20.57 -8.20
N ALA A 214 -20.03 -19.57 -9.01
CA ALA A 214 -20.48 -18.29 -8.49
C ALA A 214 -21.97 -18.34 -8.15
N PRO A 215 -22.41 -17.69 -7.06
CA PRO A 215 -23.83 -17.54 -6.80
C PRO A 215 -24.51 -16.68 -7.88
N GLU A 216 -25.80 -16.91 -8.12
CA GLU A 216 -26.55 -16.05 -9.02
C GLU A 216 -26.73 -14.63 -8.42
N PRO A 217 -26.65 -13.58 -9.22
CA PRO A 217 -26.55 -13.55 -10.70
C PRO A 217 -25.09 -13.48 -11.23
N TRP A 218 -24.07 -13.76 -10.41
CA TRP A 218 -22.64 -13.60 -10.73
C TRP A 218 -22.12 -14.63 -11.75
N GLY A 219 -22.88 -15.70 -12.04
CA GLY A 219 -22.53 -16.72 -13.02
C GLY A 219 -22.18 -16.14 -14.40
N LEU A 220 -22.80 -15.02 -14.79
CA LEU A 220 -22.48 -14.33 -16.04
C LEU A 220 -21.03 -13.81 -16.07
N LEU A 221 -20.53 -13.25 -14.96
CA LEU A 221 -19.18 -12.71 -14.89
C LEU A 221 -18.14 -13.82 -14.76
N THR A 222 -18.45 -14.91 -14.10
CA THR A 222 -17.52 -16.02 -13.86
C THR A 222 -17.51 -17.08 -14.96
N LYS A 223 -18.36 -16.93 -15.98
CA LYS A 223 -18.41 -17.80 -17.16
C LYS A 223 -17.07 -17.86 -17.92
N TYR A 224 -16.35 -16.75 -17.94
CA TYR A 224 -15.07 -16.62 -18.64
C TYR A 224 -13.92 -16.67 -17.63
N GLY A 225 -12.96 -17.61 -17.83
CA GLY A 225 -11.88 -17.88 -16.89
C GLY A 225 -11.08 -16.62 -16.50
N LEU A 226 -10.71 -15.76 -17.47
CA LEU A 226 -10.00 -14.51 -17.19
C LEU A 226 -10.84 -13.54 -16.34
N VAL A 227 -12.14 -13.42 -16.60
CA VAL A 227 -13.02 -12.52 -15.84
C VAL A 227 -13.21 -13.05 -14.42
N LYS A 228 -13.41 -14.38 -14.28
CA LYS A 228 -13.46 -15.04 -12.97
C LYS A 228 -12.19 -14.79 -12.15
N GLU A 229 -11.01 -15.00 -12.76
CA GLU A 229 -9.72 -14.76 -12.10
C GLU A 229 -9.65 -13.33 -11.56
N ARG A 230 -9.92 -12.33 -12.40
CA ARG A 230 -9.89 -10.92 -12.01
C ARG A 230 -10.87 -10.58 -10.91
N LEU A 231 -12.09 -11.11 -10.99
CA LEU A 231 -13.11 -10.88 -9.96
C LEU A 231 -12.66 -11.46 -8.61
N VAL A 232 -12.10 -12.68 -8.60
CA VAL A 232 -11.64 -13.33 -7.36
C VAL A 232 -10.40 -12.67 -6.80
N ASP A 233 -9.50 -12.14 -7.64
CA ASP A 233 -8.37 -11.32 -7.20
C ASP A 233 -8.86 -10.08 -6.44
N LEU A 234 -9.77 -9.31 -7.04
CA LEU A 234 -10.36 -8.12 -6.41
C LEU A 234 -11.13 -8.47 -5.12
N MET A 235 -11.82 -9.61 -5.11
CA MET A 235 -12.51 -10.11 -3.92
C MET A 235 -11.53 -10.44 -2.81
N THR A 236 -10.39 -11.08 -3.12
CA THR A 236 -9.35 -11.43 -2.15
C THR A 236 -8.81 -10.18 -1.47
N ASP A 237 -8.43 -9.16 -2.24
CA ASP A 237 -7.89 -7.91 -1.69
C ASP A 237 -8.95 -7.12 -0.91
N SER A 238 -10.19 -7.13 -1.39
CA SER A 238 -11.31 -6.51 -0.66
C SER A 238 -11.58 -7.21 0.68
N LEU A 239 -11.47 -8.53 0.74
CA LEU A 239 -11.64 -9.31 1.97
C LEU A 239 -10.47 -9.07 2.95
N ARG A 240 -9.23 -9.00 2.46
CA ARG A 240 -8.06 -8.60 3.27
C ARG A 240 -8.25 -7.23 3.90
N ALA A 241 -8.66 -6.26 3.09
CA ALA A 241 -8.96 -4.90 3.55
C ALA A 241 -10.10 -4.88 4.58
N GLN A 242 -11.17 -5.64 4.32
CA GLN A 242 -12.31 -5.71 5.24
C GLN A 242 -11.94 -6.38 6.57
N ILE A 243 -11.14 -7.45 6.56
CA ILE A 243 -10.64 -8.10 7.78
C ILE A 243 -9.84 -7.12 8.63
N LEU A 244 -8.90 -6.38 8.03
CA LEU A 244 -8.14 -5.35 8.74
C LEU A 244 -9.06 -4.27 9.33
N LYS A 245 -10.10 -3.86 8.58
CA LYS A 245 -11.08 -2.88 9.06
C LYS A 245 -11.87 -3.40 10.26
N LEU A 246 -12.30 -4.66 10.23
CA LEU A 246 -12.98 -5.32 11.36
C LEU A 246 -12.07 -5.39 12.61
N LEU A 247 -10.75 -5.41 12.43
CA LEU A 247 -9.75 -5.43 13.48
C LEU A 247 -9.28 -4.03 13.93
N GLY A 248 -9.96 -2.98 13.51
CA GLY A 248 -9.75 -1.62 13.99
C GLY A 248 -8.75 -0.79 13.18
N TYR A 249 -8.42 -1.21 11.97
CA TYR A 249 -7.63 -0.39 11.04
C TYR A 249 -8.52 0.49 10.18
N ARG A 250 -8.08 1.72 9.92
CA ARG A 250 -8.55 2.51 8.78
C ARG A 250 -7.81 2.00 7.54
N VAL A 251 -8.54 1.61 6.50
CA VAL A 251 -7.96 0.95 5.32
C VAL A 251 -8.31 1.72 4.06
N ASP A 252 -7.29 1.95 3.24
CA ASP A 252 -7.40 2.47 1.89
C ASP A 252 -6.82 1.44 0.91
N ILE A 253 -7.48 1.26 -0.22
CA ILE A 253 -6.96 0.52 -1.37
C ILE A 253 -6.58 1.56 -2.41
N VAL A 254 -5.31 1.62 -2.78
CA VAL A 254 -4.79 2.60 -3.73
C VAL A 254 -4.10 1.91 -4.89
N GLU A 255 -4.07 2.57 -6.03
CA GLU A 255 -3.26 2.11 -7.15
C GLU A 255 -1.78 2.35 -6.83
N PHE A 256 -0.96 1.31 -6.99
CA PHE A 256 0.47 1.36 -6.78
C PHE A 256 1.15 1.06 -8.12
N ILE A 257 1.89 2.02 -8.63
CA ILE A 257 2.57 1.90 -9.93
C ILE A 257 3.76 0.96 -9.76
N GLY A 258 3.51 -0.31 -9.92
CA GLY A 258 4.54 -1.31 -10.09
C GLY A 258 4.65 -1.63 -11.56
N GLY A 259 5.74 -1.26 -12.21
CA GLY A 259 6.14 -1.53 -13.58
C GLY A 259 5.02 -1.73 -14.62
N GLU A 260 5.12 -1.13 -15.75
CA GLU A 260 4.13 -1.09 -16.86
C GLU A 260 3.58 -2.46 -17.34
N HIS A 261 3.91 -3.55 -16.62
CA HIS A 261 3.64 -4.93 -17.05
C HIS A 261 2.72 -5.74 -16.14
N THR A 262 2.21 -5.20 -15.03
CA THR A 262 1.27 -5.94 -14.19
C THR A 262 -0.07 -5.24 -14.08
N ALA A 263 -1.14 -5.96 -14.43
CA ALA A 263 -2.52 -5.51 -14.20
C ALA A 263 -2.92 -5.60 -12.70
N ARG A 264 -1.99 -6.01 -11.84
CA ARG A 264 -2.13 -6.16 -10.39
C ARG A 264 -1.22 -5.14 -9.73
N ASN A 265 -1.73 -3.92 -9.57
CA ASN A 265 -1.02 -2.77 -9.04
C ASN A 265 -1.74 -2.15 -7.83
N ILE A 266 -2.39 -3.00 -7.04
CA ILE A 266 -3.11 -2.59 -5.84
C ILE A 266 -2.14 -2.60 -4.65
N LEU A 267 -2.23 -1.56 -3.81
CA LEU A 267 -1.62 -1.50 -2.50
C LEU A 267 -2.73 -1.32 -1.45
N ILE A 268 -2.74 -2.19 -0.47
CA ILE A 268 -3.56 -2.08 0.73
C ILE A 268 -2.75 -1.31 1.76
N ARG A 269 -3.22 -0.11 2.12
CA ARG A 269 -2.66 0.72 3.18
C ARG A 269 -3.62 0.71 4.36
N ALA A 270 -3.15 0.28 5.51
CA ALA A 270 -3.95 0.21 6.72
C ALA A 270 -3.24 0.92 7.88
N VAL A 271 -3.99 1.73 8.64
CA VAL A 271 -3.52 2.48 9.80
C VAL A 271 -4.36 2.09 11.00
N PHE A 272 -3.72 1.61 12.05
CA PHE A 272 -4.42 1.20 13.26
C PHE A 272 -4.98 2.41 14.02
N THR A 273 -6.30 2.43 14.18
CA THR A 273 -7.04 3.50 14.89
C THR A 273 -7.72 2.99 16.15
N GLY A 274 -7.88 1.68 16.29
CA GLY A 274 -8.66 1.06 17.35
C GLY A 274 -10.17 1.25 17.21
N ALA A 275 -10.66 1.72 16.07
CA ALA A 275 -12.08 1.90 15.81
C ALA A 275 -12.82 0.56 15.79
N LYS A 276 -13.95 0.49 16.50
CA LYS A 276 -14.78 -0.72 16.46
C LYS A 276 -15.53 -0.81 15.13
N PRO A 277 -15.67 -2.02 14.55
CA PRO A 277 -16.44 -2.21 13.34
C PRO A 277 -17.94 -1.93 13.59
N SER A 278 -18.63 -1.42 12.58
CA SER A 278 -20.09 -1.27 12.65
C SER A 278 -20.78 -2.62 12.38
N GLN A 279 -21.99 -2.80 12.92
CA GLN A 279 -22.77 -4.02 12.67
C GLN A 279 -23.06 -4.23 11.19
N ILE A 280 -23.20 -3.16 10.42
CA ILE A 280 -23.41 -3.23 8.96
C ILE A 280 -22.18 -3.83 8.26
N GLU A 281 -20.97 -3.47 8.69
CA GLU A 281 -19.72 -4.01 8.11
C GLU A 281 -19.56 -5.49 8.44
N ILE A 282 -19.88 -5.88 9.67
CA ILE A 282 -19.87 -7.29 10.10
C ILE A 282 -20.85 -8.09 9.25
N THR A 283 -22.11 -7.68 9.19
CA THR A 283 -23.15 -8.39 8.44
C THR A 283 -22.80 -8.53 6.95
N ARG A 284 -22.31 -7.45 6.31
CA ARG A 284 -21.90 -7.51 4.89
C ARG A 284 -20.76 -8.50 4.65
N TYR A 285 -19.82 -8.56 5.58
CA TYR A 285 -18.72 -9.51 5.50
C TYR A 285 -19.21 -10.95 5.60
N GLU A 286 -20.05 -11.26 6.61
CA GLU A 286 -20.63 -12.58 6.82
C GLU A 286 -21.50 -13.03 5.63
N GLU A 287 -22.36 -12.14 5.12
CA GLU A 287 -23.22 -12.42 3.96
C GLU A 287 -22.40 -12.74 2.71
N LEU A 288 -21.31 -11.98 2.46
CA LEU A 288 -20.42 -12.25 1.34
C LEU A 288 -19.79 -13.64 1.45
N LEU A 289 -19.22 -13.97 2.60
CA LEU A 289 -18.63 -15.30 2.83
C LEU A 289 -19.65 -16.43 2.68
N LYS A 290 -20.85 -16.24 3.20
CA LYS A 290 -21.94 -17.21 3.10
C LYS A 290 -22.42 -17.39 1.66
N GLN A 291 -22.63 -16.27 0.95
CA GLN A 291 -23.12 -16.30 -0.43
C GLN A 291 -22.14 -17.01 -1.38
N TRP A 292 -20.84 -16.73 -1.22
CA TRP A 292 -19.79 -17.31 -2.06
C TRP A 292 -19.24 -18.63 -1.53
N GLN A 293 -19.66 -19.07 -0.34
CA GLN A 293 -19.22 -20.29 0.35
C GLN A 293 -17.68 -20.37 0.48
N ILE A 294 -17.05 -19.23 0.81
CA ILE A 294 -15.61 -19.08 0.91
C ILE A 294 -15.16 -18.88 2.35
N LYS A 295 -13.91 -19.24 2.61
CA LYS A 295 -13.24 -19.07 3.91
C LYS A 295 -11.84 -18.51 3.68
N PRO A 296 -11.65 -17.16 3.63
CA PRO A 296 -10.37 -16.55 3.37
C PRO A 296 -9.28 -17.07 4.32
N TYR A 297 -8.09 -17.30 3.80
CA TYR A 297 -6.98 -17.82 4.60
C TYR A 297 -6.60 -16.86 5.75
N LEU A 298 -6.58 -15.55 5.49
CA LEU A 298 -6.37 -14.54 6.53
C LEU A 298 -7.40 -14.63 7.66
N ALA A 299 -8.66 -14.90 7.35
CA ALA A 299 -9.71 -15.06 8.38
C ALA A 299 -9.46 -16.30 9.26
N LYS A 300 -8.91 -17.38 8.69
CA LYS A 300 -8.52 -18.57 9.47
C LYS A 300 -7.36 -18.25 10.42
N LEU A 301 -6.36 -17.49 9.95
CA LEU A 301 -5.21 -17.09 10.76
C LEU A 301 -5.60 -16.16 11.91
N LEU A 302 -6.55 -15.24 11.69
CA LEU A 302 -7.00 -14.21 12.64
C LEU A 302 -8.34 -14.55 13.31
N ALA A 303 -8.71 -15.85 13.39
CA ALA A 303 -10.01 -16.26 13.91
C ALA A 303 -10.27 -15.77 15.35
N ASP A 304 -9.26 -15.85 16.22
CA ASP A 304 -9.40 -15.40 17.61
C ASP A 304 -9.55 -13.88 17.73
N GLU A 305 -8.81 -13.13 16.90
CA GLU A 305 -8.90 -11.67 16.83
C GLU A 305 -10.25 -11.20 16.28
N LEU A 306 -10.75 -11.85 15.23
CA LEU A 306 -12.06 -11.56 14.64
C LEU A 306 -13.19 -11.87 15.62
N LYS A 307 -13.10 -13.01 16.32
CA LYS A 307 -14.04 -13.34 17.40
C LYS A 307 -14.04 -12.30 18.52
N ALA A 308 -12.88 -11.83 18.92
CA ALA A 308 -12.76 -10.83 19.98
C ALA A 308 -13.26 -9.45 19.55
N ALA A 309 -13.04 -9.05 18.31
CA ALA A 309 -13.36 -7.71 17.80
C ALA A 309 -14.80 -7.58 17.28
N ALA A 310 -15.33 -8.62 16.66
CA ALA A 310 -16.57 -8.59 15.89
C ALA A 310 -17.55 -9.74 16.19
N ASN A 311 -17.25 -10.64 17.11
CA ASN A 311 -18.00 -11.88 17.37
C ASN A 311 -18.14 -12.81 16.14
N LEU A 312 -17.14 -12.84 15.28
CA LEU A 312 -17.10 -13.63 14.03
C LEU A 312 -16.42 -14.97 14.21
#